data_872311d4529c76386b6a872e7e5b1928
#
_entry.id   872311d4529c76386b6a872e7e5b1928
#
_cell.length_a   1.000
_cell.length_b   1.000
_cell.length_c   1.000
_cell.angle_alpha   90.00
_cell.angle_beta   90.00
_cell.angle_gamma   90.00
#
_symmetry.space_group_name_H-M   'P 1'
#
loop_
_entity.id
_entity.type
_entity.pdbx_description
1 polymer ?
#
loop_
_entity_poly.entity_id
_entity_poly.type
_entity_poly.pdbx_seq_one_letter_code
_entity_poly.pdbx_strand_id
1 'polypeptide(L)'
;MDNSILYVNACVRKASRTERLAKKLLERLGAPFEEIRLEELEFPGVNEAYLQRRDQLLSSGEHQDALFDLARQFSRAETVVIAAPYWDLSFPAALKQYLEQITVVGITFRYSEGGVPVSLCRAKRLFYVTTAGGLYVPEEFGFGYVKALAQGYFGIPDVKKIEADGLDLYGADAEAIMTSAEEALACIRPIADAQPGAEPFSLIPALMTAADIGEKNE
;
A
#
# COMPACT_ATOMS: atom_id res chain seq x y z
N MET A 1 15.68 -2.80 17.20
CA MET A 1 15.02 -2.32 15.98
C MET A 1 13.60 -2.83 16.06
N ASP A 2 12.63 -1.92 16.16
CA ASP A 2 11.23 -2.32 16.20
C ASP A 2 10.82 -2.75 14.80
N ASN A 3 10.82 -4.05 14.53
CA ASN A 3 10.30 -4.63 13.29
C ASN A 3 8.76 -4.45 13.25
N SER A 4 8.31 -3.21 13.13
CA SER A 4 6.90 -2.86 13.21
C SER A 4 6.18 -3.09 11.89
N ILE A 5 5.09 -3.84 11.96
CA ILE A 5 4.16 -3.99 10.84
C ILE A 5 3.07 -2.92 10.98
N LEU A 6 2.80 -2.20 9.91
CA LEU A 6 1.58 -1.41 9.79
C LEU A 6 0.56 -2.22 9.00
N TYR A 7 -0.55 -2.54 9.64
CA TYR A 7 -1.66 -3.25 9.03
C TYR A 7 -2.79 -2.28 8.69
N VAL A 8 -2.97 -2.02 7.40
CA VAL A 8 -4.03 -1.14 6.85
C VAL A 8 -5.20 -2.02 6.42
N ASN A 9 -6.29 -1.96 7.16
CA ASN A 9 -7.46 -2.80 6.96
C ASN A 9 -8.61 -2.00 6.30
N ALA A 10 -8.85 -2.26 5.01
CA ALA A 10 -9.96 -1.68 4.25
C ALA A 10 -11.20 -2.60 4.18
N CYS A 11 -11.25 -3.65 5.00
CA CYS A 11 -12.36 -4.58 5.05
C CYS A 11 -13.46 -4.04 5.98
N VAL A 12 -14.71 -4.01 5.47
CA VAL A 12 -15.87 -3.50 6.24
C VAL A 12 -16.83 -4.63 6.69
N ARG A 13 -16.71 -5.83 6.13
CA ARG A 13 -17.59 -6.95 6.50
C ARG A 13 -17.03 -7.69 7.70
N LYS A 14 -17.87 -7.97 8.72
CA LYS A 14 -17.47 -8.75 9.92
C LYS A 14 -16.86 -10.14 9.60
N ALA A 15 -17.35 -10.79 8.54
CA ALA A 15 -16.82 -12.08 8.06
C ALA A 15 -16.05 -11.89 6.74
N SER A 16 -15.11 -10.95 6.71
CA SER A 16 -14.31 -10.68 5.52
C SER A 16 -13.29 -11.80 5.27
N ARG A 17 -13.38 -12.42 4.08
CA ARG A 17 -12.40 -13.41 3.61
C ARG A 17 -11.01 -12.76 3.40
N THR A 18 -10.99 -11.54 2.94
CA THR A 18 -9.73 -10.76 2.79
C THR A 18 -9.06 -10.51 4.13
N GLU A 19 -9.81 -10.11 5.16
CA GLU A 19 -9.28 -9.92 6.51
C GLU A 19 -8.78 -11.23 7.11
N ARG A 20 -9.51 -12.36 6.90
CA ARG A 20 -9.07 -13.70 7.31
C ARG A 20 -7.70 -14.04 6.72
N LEU A 21 -7.51 -13.85 5.41
CA LEU A 21 -6.26 -14.12 4.73
C LEU A 21 -5.13 -13.20 5.23
N ALA A 22 -5.43 -11.92 5.46
CA ALA A 22 -4.48 -10.96 6.00
C ALA A 22 -4.03 -11.31 7.42
N LYS A 23 -4.95 -11.75 8.29
CA LYS A 23 -4.62 -12.22 9.64
C LYS A 23 -3.71 -13.44 9.62
N LYS A 24 -3.95 -14.38 8.71
CA LYS A 24 -3.05 -15.53 8.49
C LYS A 24 -1.65 -15.10 8.05
N LEU A 25 -1.57 -14.10 7.17
CA LEU A 25 -0.29 -13.52 6.80
C LEU A 25 0.42 -12.87 8.00
N LEU A 26 -0.29 -12.08 8.83
CA LEU A 26 0.27 -11.44 10.02
C LEU A 26 0.79 -12.48 11.01
N GLU A 27 0.04 -13.57 11.26
CA GLU A 27 0.50 -14.72 12.04
C GLU A 27 1.79 -15.30 11.46
N ARG A 28 1.87 -15.48 10.14
CA ARG A 28 3.06 -16.01 9.47
C ARG A 28 4.25 -15.06 9.53
N LEU A 29 4.03 -13.75 9.46
CA LEU A 29 5.09 -12.75 9.60
C LEU A 29 5.69 -12.73 11.01
N GLY A 30 4.91 -13.09 12.03
CA GLY A 30 5.40 -13.37 13.39
C GLY A 30 5.96 -12.15 14.13
N ALA A 31 5.51 -10.93 13.81
CA ALA A 31 5.94 -9.72 14.48
C ALA A 31 4.74 -8.89 14.98
N PRO A 32 4.92 -8.03 15.98
CA PRO A 32 3.88 -7.10 16.41
C PRO A 32 3.43 -6.20 15.28
N PHE A 33 2.14 -5.89 15.26
CA PHE A 33 1.58 -4.97 14.27
C PHE A 33 0.69 -3.91 14.91
N GLU A 34 0.60 -2.77 14.25
CA GLU A 34 -0.36 -1.73 14.52
C GLU A 34 -1.44 -1.77 13.43
N GLU A 35 -2.71 -1.91 13.81
CA GLU A 35 -3.82 -1.96 12.86
C GLU A 35 -4.47 -0.58 12.71
N ILE A 36 -4.72 -0.18 11.47
CA ILE A 36 -5.60 0.93 11.11
C ILE A 36 -6.80 0.34 10.39
N ARG A 37 -7.98 0.45 10.99
CA ARG A 37 -9.25 0.10 10.34
C ARG A 37 -9.82 1.33 9.64
N LEU A 38 -9.82 1.29 8.32
CA LEU A 38 -10.22 2.47 7.53
C LEU A 38 -11.71 2.82 7.68
N GLU A 39 -12.55 1.85 8.04
CA GLU A 39 -13.98 2.09 8.35
C GLU A 39 -14.21 2.92 9.63
N GLU A 40 -13.21 2.98 10.51
CA GLU A 40 -13.27 3.73 11.76
C GLU A 40 -12.69 5.16 11.62
N LEU A 41 -12.11 5.49 10.44
CA LEU A 41 -11.52 6.79 10.18
C LEU A 41 -12.54 7.74 9.54
N GLU A 42 -12.60 8.94 10.07
CA GLU A 42 -13.24 10.07 9.41
C GLU A 42 -12.23 10.82 8.55
N PHE A 43 -12.24 10.55 7.25
CA PHE A 43 -11.38 11.28 6.33
C PHE A 43 -11.90 12.70 6.09
N PRO A 44 -11.03 13.73 6.14
CA PRO A 44 -11.44 15.07 5.83
C PRO A 44 -11.91 15.18 4.38
N GLY A 45 -12.95 15.98 4.14
CA GLY A 45 -13.33 16.32 2.76
C GLY A 45 -12.21 17.09 2.07
N VAL A 46 -11.69 16.55 0.98
CA VAL A 46 -10.66 17.23 0.19
C VAL A 46 -11.31 18.33 -0.63
N ASN A 47 -11.20 19.57 -0.14
CA ASN A 47 -11.70 20.78 -0.77
C ASN A 47 -10.61 21.86 -0.77
N GLU A 48 -10.90 23.03 -1.32
CA GLU A 48 -9.93 24.14 -1.41
C GLU A 48 -9.39 24.56 -0.03
N ALA A 49 -10.25 24.66 0.99
CA ALA A 49 -9.83 25.06 2.32
C ALA A 49 -8.88 24.02 2.97
N TYR A 50 -9.16 22.72 2.76
CA TYR A 50 -8.28 21.64 3.19
C TYR A 50 -6.90 21.74 2.51
N LEU A 51 -6.87 21.94 1.21
CA LEU A 51 -5.61 22.06 0.43
C LEU A 51 -4.82 23.28 0.87
N GLN A 52 -5.45 24.44 1.03
CA GLN A 52 -4.79 25.66 1.51
C GLN A 52 -4.18 25.46 2.90
N ARG A 53 -4.90 24.84 3.84
CA ARG A 53 -4.36 24.51 5.17
C ARG A 53 -3.17 23.57 5.09
N ARG A 54 -3.29 22.49 4.30
CA ARG A 54 -2.20 21.52 4.08
C ARG A 54 -0.95 22.20 3.53
N ASP A 55 -1.11 23.03 2.51
CA ASP A 55 -0.01 23.73 1.86
C ASP A 55 0.66 24.75 2.81
N GLN A 56 -0.14 25.44 3.64
CA GLN A 56 0.37 26.33 4.67
C GLN A 56 1.23 25.57 5.69
N LEU A 57 0.75 24.45 6.23
CA LEU A 57 1.47 23.62 7.19
C LEU A 57 2.78 23.06 6.60
N LEU A 58 2.75 22.63 5.33
CA LEU A 58 3.94 22.15 4.65
C LEU A 58 4.97 23.27 4.42
N SER A 59 4.53 24.46 4.03
CA SER A 59 5.42 25.61 3.77
C SER A 59 6.02 26.17 5.05
N SER A 60 5.31 26.11 6.18
CA SER A 60 5.82 26.51 7.51
C SER A 60 6.65 25.43 8.20
N GLY A 61 6.76 24.22 7.60
CA GLY A 61 7.50 23.11 8.19
C GLY A 61 6.79 22.42 9.37
N GLU A 62 5.50 22.66 9.54
CA GLU A 62 4.68 22.10 10.63
C GLU A 62 4.30 20.63 10.37
N HIS A 63 5.28 19.78 10.07
CA HIS A 63 5.08 18.37 9.76
C HIS A 63 4.56 17.52 10.94
N GLN A 64 4.46 18.10 12.14
CA GLN A 64 3.94 17.44 13.34
C GLN A 64 2.44 17.70 13.57
N ASP A 65 1.78 18.52 12.73
CA ASP A 65 0.33 18.72 12.80
C ASP A 65 -0.42 17.40 12.64
N ALA A 66 -1.56 17.26 13.34
CA ALA A 66 -2.39 16.05 13.33
C ALA A 66 -2.89 15.67 11.91
N LEU A 67 -2.97 16.64 11.01
CA LEU A 67 -3.31 16.41 9.60
C LEU A 67 -2.38 15.37 8.92
N PHE A 68 -1.17 15.23 9.42
CA PHE A 68 -0.14 14.35 8.85
C PHE A 68 0.13 13.09 9.69
N ASP A 69 -0.72 12.78 10.69
CA ASP A 69 -0.51 11.60 11.55
C ASP A 69 -0.41 10.30 10.77
N LEU A 70 -1.32 10.07 9.81
CA LEU A 70 -1.31 8.88 8.98
C LEU A 70 -0.04 8.78 8.11
N ALA A 71 0.41 9.91 7.55
CA ALA A 71 1.62 9.94 6.75
C ALA A 71 2.88 9.64 7.58
N ARG A 72 2.95 10.20 8.81
CA ARG A 72 4.06 9.92 9.73
C ARG A 72 4.06 8.47 10.20
N GLN A 73 2.89 7.92 10.51
CA GLN A 73 2.74 6.51 10.90
C GLN A 73 3.22 5.60 9.76
N PHE A 74 2.74 5.83 8.54
CA PHE A 74 3.15 5.07 7.36
C PHE A 74 4.67 5.16 7.12
N SER A 75 5.25 6.35 7.22
CA SER A 75 6.68 6.57 6.95
C SER A 75 7.62 5.82 7.92
N ARG A 76 7.14 5.47 9.12
CA ARG A 76 7.91 4.79 10.17
C ARG A 76 7.82 3.27 10.10
N ALA A 77 6.79 2.73 9.45
CA ALA A 77 6.61 1.29 9.32
C ALA A 77 7.76 0.64 8.56
N GLU A 78 8.19 -0.54 8.96
CA GLU A 78 9.23 -1.31 8.26
C GLU A 78 8.64 -2.36 7.31
N THR A 79 7.43 -2.83 7.61
CA THR A 79 6.62 -3.68 6.73
C THR A 79 5.20 -3.14 6.71
N VAL A 80 4.57 -3.13 5.54
CA VAL A 80 3.18 -2.72 5.37
C VAL A 80 2.37 -3.92 4.89
N VAL A 81 1.22 -4.15 5.51
CA VAL A 81 0.21 -5.10 5.05
C VAL A 81 -1.07 -4.32 4.76
N ILE A 82 -1.57 -4.39 3.54
CA ILE A 82 -2.83 -3.76 3.13
C ILE A 82 -3.83 -4.87 2.83
N ALA A 83 -4.92 -4.95 3.59
CA ALA A 83 -6.04 -5.84 3.28
C ALA A 83 -7.14 -5.04 2.59
N ALA A 84 -7.40 -5.33 1.32
CA ALA A 84 -8.37 -4.62 0.51
C ALA A 84 -9.18 -5.61 -0.33
N PRO A 85 -10.46 -5.83 -0.03
CA PRO A 85 -11.32 -6.66 -0.88
C PRO A 85 -11.44 -6.04 -2.27
N TYR A 86 -11.56 -6.90 -3.27
CA TYR A 86 -11.76 -6.48 -4.66
C TYR A 86 -13.20 -5.99 -4.86
N TRP A 87 -13.36 -4.70 -5.14
CA TRP A 87 -14.65 -4.06 -5.41
C TRP A 87 -14.55 -3.21 -6.68
N ASP A 88 -15.52 -3.39 -7.58
CA ASP A 88 -15.70 -2.53 -8.76
C ASP A 88 -14.40 -2.33 -9.58
N LEU A 89 -13.73 -3.43 -9.90
CA LEU A 89 -12.43 -3.50 -10.59
C LEU A 89 -11.22 -2.98 -9.78
N SER A 90 -11.41 -2.56 -8.52
CA SER A 90 -10.38 -1.93 -7.71
C SER A 90 -10.47 -2.37 -6.24
N PHE A 91 -10.29 -1.44 -5.34
CA PHE A 91 -10.38 -1.57 -3.88
C PHE A 91 -11.38 -0.56 -3.31
N PRO A 92 -11.81 -0.71 -2.03
CA PRO A 92 -12.73 0.23 -1.39
C PRO A 92 -12.24 1.68 -1.43
N ALA A 93 -13.16 2.64 -1.63
CA ALA A 93 -12.84 4.07 -1.71
C ALA A 93 -12.06 4.60 -0.49
N ALA A 94 -12.31 4.04 0.70
CA ALA A 94 -11.57 4.38 1.91
C ALA A 94 -10.05 4.16 1.77
N LEU A 95 -9.62 3.11 1.03
CA LEU A 95 -8.20 2.90 0.77
C LEU A 95 -7.63 3.99 -0.14
N LYS A 96 -8.40 4.46 -1.13
CA LYS A 96 -7.96 5.57 -1.98
C LYS A 96 -7.77 6.85 -1.16
N GLN A 97 -8.73 7.16 -0.29
CA GLN A 97 -8.63 8.30 0.63
C GLN A 97 -7.40 8.17 1.54
N TYR A 98 -7.17 7.01 2.13
CA TYR A 98 -5.98 6.75 2.93
C TYR A 98 -4.69 7.00 2.16
N LEU A 99 -4.58 6.46 0.93
CA LEU A 99 -3.40 6.65 0.08
C LEU A 99 -3.17 8.13 -0.26
N GLU A 100 -4.21 8.93 -0.44
CA GLU A 100 -4.11 10.38 -0.63
C GLU A 100 -3.61 11.09 0.63
N GLN A 101 -4.05 10.67 1.82
CA GLN A 101 -3.61 11.25 3.09
C GLN A 101 -2.13 10.95 3.41
N ILE A 102 -1.63 9.79 3.00
CA ILE A 102 -0.23 9.41 3.27
C ILE A 102 0.75 9.89 2.20
N THR A 103 0.28 10.31 1.02
CA THR A 103 1.15 10.80 -0.06
C THR A 103 1.47 12.28 0.17
N VAL A 104 2.48 12.54 1.03
CA VAL A 104 2.81 13.90 1.52
C VAL A 104 4.27 14.21 1.28
N VAL A 105 4.53 15.29 0.51
CA VAL A 105 5.88 15.82 0.28
C VAL A 105 6.50 16.28 1.61
N GLY A 106 7.75 15.89 1.84
CA GLY A 106 8.48 16.23 3.08
C GLY A 106 8.26 15.23 4.23
N ILE A 107 7.30 14.28 4.09
CA ILE A 107 7.01 13.25 5.12
C ILE A 107 7.21 11.84 4.58
N THR A 108 6.55 11.46 3.50
CA THR A 108 6.67 10.11 2.91
C THR A 108 7.60 10.09 1.70
N PHE A 109 7.73 11.20 1.03
CA PHE A 109 8.68 11.37 -0.08
C PHE A 109 9.07 12.85 -0.25
N ARG A 110 10.09 13.10 -1.07
CA ARG A 110 10.45 14.44 -1.54
C ARG A 110 10.83 14.37 -3.01
N TYR A 111 10.88 15.48 -3.70
CA TYR A 111 11.46 15.54 -5.04
C TYR A 111 12.95 15.84 -4.98
N SER A 112 13.73 15.19 -5.84
CA SER A 112 15.12 15.56 -6.13
C SER A 112 15.15 16.85 -6.95
N GLU A 113 16.35 17.42 -7.17
CA GLU A 113 16.55 18.57 -8.06
C GLU A 113 16.06 18.31 -9.50
N GLY A 114 16.12 17.06 -9.95
CA GLY A 114 15.61 16.61 -11.25
C GLY A 114 14.10 16.29 -11.27
N GLY A 115 13.34 16.60 -10.21
CA GLY A 115 11.89 16.34 -10.14
C GLY A 115 11.51 14.88 -9.91
N VAL A 116 12.46 14.00 -9.63
CA VAL A 116 12.20 12.57 -9.38
C VAL A 116 11.83 12.36 -7.90
N PRO A 117 10.78 11.58 -7.59
CA PRO A 117 10.44 11.23 -6.22
C PRO A 117 11.57 10.45 -5.52
N VAL A 118 11.88 10.83 -4.30
CA VAL A 118 12.83 10.17 -3.41
C VAL A 118 12.10 9.84 -2.12
N SER A 119 12.08 8.57 -1.76
CA SER A 119 11.38 8.09 -0.57
C SER A 119 11.98 8.63 0.74
N LEU A 120 11.09 8.87 1.69
CA LEU A 120 11.40 9.13 3.09
C LEU A 120 10.84 8.02 4.00
N CYS A 121 10.24 6.98 3.44
CA CYS A 121 9.68 5.84 4.16
C CYS A 121 10.75 4.80 4.51
N ARG A 122 10.52 4.08 5.62
CA ARG A 122 11.43 3.02 6.09
C ARG A 122 11.07 1.65 5.53
N ALA A 123 9.83 1.46 5.08
CA ALA A 123 9.32 0.16 4.66
C ALA A 123 10.16 -0.46 3.55
N LYS A 124 10.46 -1.74 3.71
CA LYS A 124 11.18 -2.56 2.72
C LYS A 124 10.27 -3.57 2.04
N ARG A 125 9.13 -3.88 2.65
CA ARG A 125 8.16 -4.85 2.15
C ARG A 125 6.75 -4.30 2.27
N LEU A 126 5.95 -4.56 1.22
CA LEU A 126 4.51 -4.33 1.23
C LEU A 126 3.81 -5.58 0.73
N PHE A 127 2.82 -6.04 1.49
CA PHE A 127 1.92 -7.11 1.09
C PHE A 127 0.53 -6.53 0.84
N TYR A 128 0.03 -6.72 -0.37
CA TYR A 128 -1.34 -6.37 -0.73
C TYR A 128 -2.17 -7.65 -0.75
N VAL A 129 -3.09 -7.76 0.20
CA VAL A 129 -3.95 -8.92 0.38
C VAL A 129 -5.33 -8.59 -0.16
N THR A 130 -5.83 -9.41 -1.08
CA THR A 130 -7.15 -9.20 -1.71
C THR A 130 -7.90 -10.51 -1.90
N THR A 131 -9.21 -10.45 -2.00
CA THR A 131 -10.05 -11.57 -2.41
C THR A 131 -11.15 -11.09 -3.33
N ALA A 132 -11.48 -11.91 -4.35
CA ALA A 132 -12.50 -11.60 -5.34
C ALA A 132 -13.51 -12.75 -5.49
N GLY A 133 -14.77 -12.38 -5.74
CA GLY A 133 -15.82 -13.36 -6.05
C GLY A 133 -15.65 -13.99 -7.43
N GLY A 134 -15.20 -13.22 -8.42
CA GLY A 134 -14.95 -13.65 -9.80
C GLY A 134 -13.49 -13.91 -10.10
N LEU A 135 -13.19 -14.24 -11.39
CA LEU A 135 -11.84 -14.44 -11.90
C LEU A 135 -11.32 -13.26 -12.72
N TYR A 136 -12.17 -12.28 -13.04
CA TYR A 136 -11.76 -11.09 -13.77
C TYR A 136 -11.28 -10.03 -12.78
N VAL A 137 -9.99 -10.04 -12.48
CA VAL A 137 -9.33 -9.16 -11.52
C VAL A 137 -8.12 -8.48 -12.19
N PRO A 138 -8.37 -7.46 -13.05
CA PRO A 138 -7.28 -6.73 -13.69
C PRO A 138 -6.40 -6.04 -12.65
N GLU A 139 -5.09 -6.23 -12.78
CA GLU A 139 -4.13 -5.71 -11.79
C GLU A 139 -4.00 -4.19 -11.82
N GLU A 140 -4.21 -3.57 -12.97
CA GLU A 140 -3.93 -2.15 -13.24
C GLU A 140 -4.70 -1.22 -12.31
N PHE A 141 -5.93 -1.58 -11.94
CA PHE A 141 -6.83 -0.70 -11.19
C PHE A 141 -6.80 -0.92 -9.67
N GLY A 142 -6.20 -2.01 -9.22
CA GLY A 142 -6.09 -2.38 -7.80
C GLY A 142 -4.64 -2.49 -7.35
N PHE A 143 -4.11 -3.70 -7.38
CA PHE A 143 -2.74 -3.99 -6.97
C PHE A 143 -1.69 -3.16 -7.73
N GLY A 144 -1.83 -3.02 -9.05
CA GLY A 144 -0.90 -2.26 -9.88
C GLY A 144 -0.80 -0.79 -9.45
N TYR A 145 -1.93 -0.16 -9.10
CA TYR A 145 -1.93 1.20 -8.57
C TYR A 145 -1.17 1.31 -7.24
N VAL A 146 -1.45 0.40 -6.28
CA VAL A 146 -0.76 0.38 -4.98
C VAL A 146 0.73 0.11 -5.16
N LYS A 147 1.09 -0.82 -6.04
CA LYS A 147 2.48 -1.14 -6.38
C LYS A 147 3.21 0.06 -6.99
N ALA A 148 2.57 0.80 -7.90
CA ALA A 148 3.15 1.99 -8.50
C ALA A 148 3.46 3.08 -7.46
N LEU A 149 2.54 3.34 -6.51
CA LEU A 149 2.79 4.25 -5.40
C LEU A 149 3.90 3.74 -4.47
N ALA A 150 3.83 2.46 -4.09
CA ALA A 150 4.80 1.86 -3.19
C ALA A 150 6.23 1.94 -3.72
N GLN A 151 6.43 1.62 -4.98
CA GLN A 151 7.74 1.63 -5.61
C GLN A 151 8.17 3.04 -6.04
N GLY A 152 7.26 3.82 -6.63
CA GLY A 152 7.56 5.12 -7.22
C GLY A 152 7.72 6.25 -6.21
N TYR A 153 6.87 6.30 -5.18
CA TYR A 153 6.89 7.37 -4.18
C TYR A 153 7.48 6.92 -2.85
N PHE A 154 7.07 5.74 -2.36
CA PHE A 154 7.48 5.27 -1.04
C PHE A 154 8.75 4.44 -1.04
N GLY A 155 9.33 4.12 -2.22
CA GLY A 155 10.60 3.43 -2.38
C GLY A 155 10.64 2.03 -1.77
N ILE A 156 9.49 1.34 -1.73
CA ILE A 156 9.36 -0.01 -1.19
C ILE A 156 9.71 -1.02 -2.29
N PRO A 157 10.84 -1.72 -2.20
CA PRO A 157 11.32 -2.57 -3.29
C PRO A 157 10.55 -3.90 -3.41
N ASP A 158 10.17 -4.52 -2.30
CA ASP A 158 9.49 -5.82 -2.26
C ASP A 158 7.98 -5.63 -2.07
N VAL A 159 7.23 -5.63 -3.18
CA VAL A 159 5.77 -5.48 -3.19
C VAL A 159 5.14 -6.76 -3.72
N LYS A 160 4.36 -7.45 -2.88
CA LYS A 160 3.74 -8.74 -3.20
C LYS A 160 2.24 -8.68 -3.09
N LYS A 161 1.56 -9.31 -4.06
CA LYS A 161 0.14 -9.59 -4.01
C LYS A 161 -0.09 -10.97 -3.39
N ILE A 162 -1.10 -11.05 -2.55
CA ILE A 162 -1.64 -12.30 -1.97
C ILE A 162 -3.13 -12.28 -2.25
N GLU A 163 -3.62 -13.30 -2.93
CA GLU A 163 -4.98 -13.30 -3.45
C GLU A 163 -5.68 -14.64 -3.32
N ALA A 164 -7.02 -14.58 -3.30
CA ALA A 164 -7.91 -15.71 -3.49
C ALA A 164 -9.11 -15.25 -4.33
N ASP A 165 -9.19 -15.75 -5.55
CA ASP A 165 -10.16 -15.34 -6.55
C ASP A 165 -11.16 -16.46 -6.88
N GLY A 166 -12.31 -16.12 -7.48
CA GLY A 166 -13.32 -17.09 -7.85
C GLY A 166 -14.20 -17.59 -6.70
N LEU A 167 -14.21 -16.89 -5.57
CA LEU A 167 -14.85 -17.34 -4.34
C LEU A 167 -16.38 -17.37 -4.38
N ASP A 168 -17.01 -16.71 -5.37
CA ASP A 168 -18.47 -16.67 -5.53
C ASP A 168 -18.93 -17.31 -6.86
N LEU A 169 -18.04 -18.06 -7.54
CA LEU A 169 -18.41 -18.78 -8.75
C LEU A 169 -19.38 -19.91 -8.43
N TYR A 170 -20.30 -20.16 -9.35
CA TYR A 170 -21.24 -21.27 -9.21
C TYR A 170 -20.50 -22.61 -9.10
N GLY A 171 -20.78 -23.36 -8.03
CA GLY A 171 -20.14 -24.66 -7.75
C GLY A 171 -18.70 -24.55 -7.18
N ALA A 172 -18.18 -23.36 -6.94
CA ALA A 172 -16.87 -23.22 -6.30
C ALA A 172 -16.93 -23.62 -4.82
N ASP A 173 -15.89 -24.32 -4.35
CA ASP A 173 -15.65 -24.55 -2.94
C ASP A 173 -14.80 -23.37 -2.41
N ALA A 174 -15.47 -22.31 -1.94
CA ALA A 174 -14.81 -21.12 -1.44
C ALA A 174 -13.88 -21.42 -0.25
N GLU A 175 -14.20 -22.43 0.58
CA GLU A 175 -13.33 -22.78 1.71
C GLU A 175 -12.06 -23.50 1.24
N ALA A 176 -12.15 -24.37 0.26
CA ALA A 176 -10.98 -25.01 -0.35
C ALA A 176 -10.06 -23.97 -1.02
N ILE A 177 -10.63 -22.98 -1.73
CA ILE A 177 -9.88 -21.89 -2.35
C ILE A 177 -9.15 -21.06 -1.26
N MET A 178 -9.85 -20.69 -0.20
CA MET A 178 -9.26 -19.93 0.92
C MET A 178 -8.15 -20.72 1.61
N THR A 179 -8.37 -22.02 1.86
CA THR A 179 -7.37 -22.91 2.48
C THR A 179 -6.11 -22.98 1.62
N SER A 180 -6.24 -23.14 0.31
CA SER A 180 -5.11 -23.15 -0.62
C SER A 180 -4.34 -21.83 -0.59
N ALA A 181 -5.03 -20.68 -0.55
CA ALA A 181 -4.39 -19.37 -0.43
C ALA A 181 -3.65 -19.21 0.91
N GLU A 182 -4.22 -19.71 2.01
CA GLU A 182 -3.58 -19.69 3.33
C GLU A 182 -2.35 -20.60 3.38
N GLU A 183 -2.40 -21.79 2.79
CA GLU A 183 -1.25 -22.69 2.68
C GLU A 183 -0.10 -22.11 1.85
N ALA A 184 -0.42 -21.35 0.80
CA ALA A 184 0.57 -20.67 -0.02
C ALA A 184 1.41 -19.65 0.77
N LEU A 185 0.89 -19.14 1.91
CA LEU A 185 1.65 -18.25 2.80
C LEU A 185 2.88 -18.91 3.42
N ALA A 186 2.98 -20.25 3.39
CA ALA A 186 4.15 -20.95 3.89
C ALA A 186 5.47 -20.52 3.20
N CYS A 187 5.39 -20.06 1.96
CA CYS A 187 6.55 -19.52 1.21
C CYS A 187 6.99 -18.11 1.69
N ILE A 188 6.17 -17.41 2.48
CA ILE A 188 6.50 -16.09 3.01
C ILE A 188 7.46 -16.26 4.20
N ARG A 189 8.60 -15.58 4.16
CA ARG A 189 9.57 -15.61 5.27
C ARG A 189 9.09 -14.75 6.43
N PRO A 190 9.15 -15.25 7.67
CA PRO A 190 8.93 -14.45 8.87
C PRO A 190 9.84 -13.23 8.93
N ILE A 191 9.41 -12.20 9.67
CA ILE A 191 10.21 -10.98 9.82
C ILE A 191 11.51 -11.25 10.59
N ALA A 192 11.46 -12.12 11.60
CA ALA A 192 12.63 -12.50 12.38
C ALA A 192 13.76 -13.14 11.55
N ASP A 193 13.41 -13.79 10.43
CA ASP A 193 14.36 -14.47 9.52
C ASP A 193 14.85 -13.56 8.37
N ALA A 194 14.41 -12.32 8.32
CA ALA A 194 14.84 -11.37 7.31
C ALA A 194 16.23 -10.82 7.66
N GLN A 195 17.26 -11.26 6.93
CA GLN A 195 18.61 -10.71 7.08
C GLN A 195 18.62 -9.22 6.70
N PRO A 196 19.27 -8.33 7.46
CA PRO A 196 19.53 -6.97 7.02
C PRO A 196 20.57 -7.01 5.90
N GLY A 197 20.18 -6.66 4.66
CA GLY A 197 21.17 -6.48 3.60
C GLY A 197 20.87 -7.06 2.23
N ALA A 198 19.64 -7.03 1.75
CA ALA A 198 19.42 -7.10 0.30
C ALA A 198 19.57 -5.69 -0.28
N GLU A 199 20.58 -5.49 -1.14
CA GLU A 199 20.78 -4.24 -1.86
C GLU A 199 19.51 -3.81 -2.61
N PRO A 200 19.21 -2.51 -2.70
CA PRO A 200 18.04 -2.05 -3.44
C PRO A 200 18.23 -2.39 -4.92
N PHE A 201 17.35 -3.23 -5.43
CA PHE A 201 17.29 -3.55 -6.85
C PHE A 201 16.83 -2.27 -7.58
N SER A 202 17.79 -1.60 -8.25
CA SER A 202 17.52 -0.45 -9.09
C SER A 202 16.85 -0.92 -10.39
N LEU A 203 15.53 -0.93 -10.40
CA LEU A 203 14.73 -0.98 -11.62
C LEU A 203 14.01 0.37 -11.75
N ILE A 204 14.75 1.38 -12.16
CA ILE A 204 14.17 2.49 -12.92
C ILE A 204 14.40 2.09 -14.39
N PRO A 205 13.37 1.67 -15.15
CA PRO A 205 13.44 1.75 -16.59
C PRO A 205 13.65 3.23 -16.90
N ALA A 206 14.56 3.55 -17.79
CA ALA A 206 14.84 4.90 -18.23
C ALA A 206 13.51 5.60 -18.58
N LEU A 207 12.99 6.40 -17.65
CA LEU A 207 11.93 7.34 -17.93
C LEU A 207 12.55 8.36 -18.89
N MET A 208 11.93 8.52 -20.04
CA MET A 208 12.23 9.44 -21.13
C MET A 208 12.88 10.71 -20.60
N THR A 209 14.08 10.99 -21.08
CA THR A 209 14.76 12.26 -20.80
C THR A 209 13.99 13.39 -21.51
N ALA A 210 14.00 14.58 -20.95
CA ALA A 210 13.37 15.76 -21.52
C ALA A 210 13.79 16.09 -22.97
N ALA A 211 14.74 15.32 -23.54
CA ALA A 211 15.18 15.42 -24.94
C ALA A 211 14.21 14.79 -25.95
N ASP A 212 13.30 13.90 -25.52
CA ASP A 212 12.36 13.22 -26.44
C ASP A 212 11.07 14.01 -26.74
N ILE A 213 10.91 15.22 -26.18
CA ILE A 213 9.72 16.06 -26.39
C ILE A 213 10.00 17.21 -27.41
N GLY A 214 11.20 17.32 -27.93
CA GLY A 214 11.70 18.49 -28.67
C GLY A 214 11.63 18.46 -30.20
N GLU A 215 11.21 17.37 -30.86
CA GLU A 215 11.19 17.35 -32.33
C GLU A 215 9.89 16.77 -32.90
N LYS A 216 8.83 17.54 -32.87
CA LYS A 216 7.71 17.44 -33.85
C LYS A 216 6.92 18.76 -33.88
N ASN A 217 7.48 19.78 -34.47
CA ASN A 217 6.75 20.90 -35.08
C ASN A 217 7.67 21.54 -36.14
N GLU A 218 7.62 21.02 -37.33
CA GLU A 218 7.74 21.71 -38.61
C GLU A 218 6.76 21.07 -39.62
#